data_b396c532fd3608a0a68fcc1ac3e65228
#
_entry.id   b396c532fd3608a0a68fcc1ac3e65228
#
_cell.length_a   1.000
_cell.length_b   1.000
_cell.length_c   1.000
_cell.angle_alpha   90.00
_cell.angle_beta   90.00
_cell.angle_gamma   90.00
#
_symmetry.space_group_name_H-M   'P 1'
#
loop_
_entity.id
_entity.type
_entity.pdbx_description
1 polymer ?
#
loop_
_entity_poly.entity_id
_entity_poly.type
_entity_poly.pdbx_seq_one_letter_code
_entity_poly.pdbx_strand_id
1 'polypeptide(L)'
;MPPDSVIAVAGSSGLIGTALVYALRATDHRVLRIVRRAPANGDEVSWNPDTGEFDAGALRGVDAVVNLCGVNVAQKRWSGAFKQSLRDSRIGPTEVLARAVADAGVPVLVNASAVGYYGDTGATPVDESAPPGTNFLARLTVDWEDATAPAAQNGARVVQTRTGLVMAPSGGMLGRLKPLFSLGLGARLGNGRQYLSWISLEDQIRALLFAIAHDELAGPVNFTGPAPVTNAEFTTALGRTVNRPTALMVPGFALRTVLGEFADEG
;
A
#
# COMPACT_ATOMS: atom_id res chain seq x y z
N MET A 1 -4.15 20.34 7.15
CA MET A 1 -5.62 20.15 7.15
C MET A 1 -6.26 21.08 8.17
N PRO A 2 -7.41 21.69 7.87
CA PRO A 2 -8.22 22.39 8.87
C PRO A 2 -8.60 21.44 10.04
N PRO A 3 -8.74 21.96 11.27
CA PRO A 3 -9.32 21.17 12.35
C PRO A 3 -10.74 20.70 11.95
N ASP A 4 -11.19 19.59 12.52
CA ASP A 4 -12.50 18.97 12.25
C ASP A 4 -12.73 18.46 10.81
N SER A 5 -11.67 18.36 9.97
CA SER A 5 -11.80 17.78 8.62
C SER A 5 -12.39 16.36 8.67
N VAL A 6 -13.20 16.02 7.68
CA VAL A 6 -13.81 14.69 7.53
C VAL A 6 -13.03 13.87 6.52
N ILE A 7 -12.42 12.79 6.95
CA ILE A 7 -11.59 11.93 6.10
C ILE A 7 -12.26 10.56 5.94
N ALA A 8 -12.61 10.21 4.71
CA ALA A 8 -13.13 8.87 4.42
C ALA A 8 -11.99 7.89 4.13
N VAL A 9 -12.03 6.70 4.74
CA VAL A 9 -10.95 5.70 4.63
C VAL A 9 -11.51 4.35 4.20
N ALA A 10 -11.17 3.92 2.98
CA ALA A 10 -11.35 2.56 2.49
C ALA A 10 -10.13 1.70 2.84
N GLY A 11 -10.34 0.42 3.18
CA GLY A 11 -9.29 -0.45 3.69
C GLY A 11 -8.89 -0.15 5.15
N SER A 12 -9.75 0.53 5.90
CA SER A 12 -9.56 1.01 7.28
C SER A 12 -9.29 -0.09 8.32
N SER A 13 -9.48 -1.38 7.99
CA SER A 13 -9.19 -2.53 8.87
C SER A 13 -7.82 -3.17 8.61
N GLY A 14 -7.09 -2.74 7.58
CA GLY A 14 -5.74 -3.19 7.27
C GLY A 14 -4.68 -2.60 8.22
N LEU A 15 -3.43 -3.05 8.08
CA LEU A 15 -2.30 -2.57 8.89
C LEU A 15 -2.16 -1.04 8.84
N ILE A 16 -2.05 -0.49 7.64
CA ILE A 16 -1.90 0.96 7.43
C ILE A 16 -3.21 1.68 7.79
N GLY A 17 -4.36 1.16 7.34
CA GLY A 17 -5.65 1.79 7.57
C GLY A 17 -6.03 1.92 9.04
N THR A 18 -5.75 0.88 9.85
CA THR A 18 -5.98 0.95 11.30
C THR A 18 -5.12 2.03 11.97
N ALA A 19 -3.84 2.08 11.60
CA ALA A 19 -2.91 3.08 12.13
C ALA A 19 -3.30 4.52 11.69
N LEU A 20 -3.72 4.69 10.42
CA LEU A 20 -4.19 5.98 9.91
C LEU A 20 -5.46 6.45 10.63
N VAL A 21 -6.45 5.57 10.80
CA VAL A 21 -7.69 5.90 11.54
C VAL A 21 -7.37 6.34 12.96
N TYR A 22 -6.45 5.64 13.64
CA TYR A 22 -6.00 6.02 14.97
C TYR A 22 -5.34 7.41 14.98
N ALA A 23 -4.43 7.68 14.05
CA ALA A 23 -3.72 8.96 13.95
C ALA A 23 -4.67 10.13 13.65
N LEU A 24 -5.62 9.95 12.73
CA LEU A 24 -6.61 10.97 12.38
C LEU A 24 -7.50 11.32 13.59
N ARG A 25 -7.97 10.31 14.32
CA ARG A 25 -8.79 10.52 15.52
C ARG A 25 -8.01 11.18 16.68
N ALA A 26 -6.71 10.93 16.76
CA ALA A 26 -5.84 11.56 17.77
C ALA A 26 -5.56 13.05 17.47
N THR A 27 -5.89 13.53 16.27
CA THR A 27 -5.74 14.92 15.84
C THR A 27 -7.08 15.61 15.57
N ASP A 28 -8.14 15.16 16.24
CA ASP A 28 -9.50 15.72 16.21
C ASP A 28 -10.16 15.77 14.83
N HIS A 29 -9.74 14.87 13.88
CA HIS A 29 -10.41 14.72 12.61
C HIS A 29 -11.52 13.67 12.69
N ARG A 30 -12.61 13.91 11.98
CA ARG A 30 -13.67 12.93 11.82
C ARG A 30 -13.29 11.90 10.78
N VAL A 31 -13.48 10.62 11.10
CA VAL A 31 -13.16 9.52 10.19
C VAL A 31 -14.41 8.78 9.78
N LEU A 32 -14.75 8.82 8.49
CA LEU A 32 -15.76 7.98 7.86
C LEU A 32 -15.11 6.71 7.32
N ARG A 33 -15.44 5.55 7.87
CA ARG A 33 -14.87 4.28 7.42
C ARG A 33 -15.74 3.68 6.31
N ILE A 34 -15.15 3.43 5.14
CA ILE A 34 -15.82 2.73 4.04
C ILE A 34 -15.63 1.23 4.23
N VAL A 35 -16.71 0.50 4.48
CA VAL A 35 -16.68 -0.91 4.90
C VAL A 35 -17.52 -1.80 3.97
N ARG A 36 -17.11 -3.06 3.77
CA ARG A 36 -17.82 -4.04 2.90
C ARG A 36 -18.94 -4.81 3.62
N ARG A 37 -19.23 -4.46 4.84
CA ARG A 37 -20.33 -5.01 5.66
C ARG A 37 -21.35 -3.94 5.98
N ALA A 38 -22.44 -4.31 6.60
CA ALA A 38 -23.38 -3.33 7.15
C ALA A 38 -22.68 -2.39 8.13
N PRO A 39 -22.94 -1.07 8.09
CA PRO A 39 -22.39 -0.11 9.02
C PRO A 39 -22.77 -0.44 10.46
N ALA A 40 -21.82 -0.33 11.38
CA ALA A 40 -22.06 -0.55 12.81
C ALA A 40 -22.50 0.72 13.53
N ASN A 41 -22.20 1.89 12.97
CA ASN A 41 -22.53 3.22 13.54
C ASN A 41 -22.50 4.29 12.45
N GLY A 42 -22.73 5.55 12.82
CA GLY A 42 -22.77 6.69 11.90
C GLY A 42 -21.42 7.11 11.30
N ASP A 43 -20.30 6.54 11.79
CA ASP A 43 -18.95 6.78 11.24
C ASP A 43 -18.58 5.73 10.18
N GLU A 44 -19.52 4.94 9.72
CA GLU A 44 -19.30 3.92 8.70
C GLU A 44 -20.32 4.04 7.56
N VAL A 45 -19.84 3.78 6.35
CA VAL A 45 -20.66 3.63 5.15
C VAL A 45 -20.35 2.31 4.48
N SER A 46 -21.37 1.58 4.06
CA SER A 46 -21.20 0.35 3.32
C SER A 46 -20.97 0.60 1.84
N TRP A 47 -20.22 -0.27 1.22
CA TRP A 47 -20.05 -0.36 -0.22
C TRP A 47 -19.85 -1.80 -0.69
N ASN A 48 -20.12 -2.02 -1.96
CA ASN A 48 -19.79 -3.28 -2.61
C ASN A 48 -18.94 -3.00 -3.86
N PRO A 49 -17.61 -3.08 -3.73
CA PRO A 49 -16.72 -2.82 -4.86
C PRO A 49 -16.84 -3.86 -5.99
N ASP A 50 -17.35 -5.06 -5.70
CA ASP A 50 -17.49 -6.15 -6.67
C ASP A 50 -18.67 -5.90 -7.63
N THR A 51 -19.73 -5.23 -7.15
CA THR A 51 -20.87 -4.83 -7.97
C THR A 51 -20.81 -3.37 -8.42
N GLY A 52 -19.84 -2.60 -7.92
CA GLY A 52 -19.74 -1.16 -8.15
C GLY A 52 -20.72 -0.32 -7.35
N GLU A 53 -21.43 -0.93 -6.40
CA GLU A 53 -22.43 -0.22 -5.57
C GLU A 53 -21.76 0.61 -4.47
N PHE A 54 -21.89 1.91 -4.59
CA PHE A 54 -21.52 2.87 -3.58
C PHE A 54 -22.40 4.13 -3.69
N ASP A 55 -22.98 4.55 -2.58
CA ASP A 55 -23.73 5.81 -2.53
C ASP A 55 -22.74 7.00 -2.41
N ALA A 56 -22.48 7.66 -3.53
CA ALA A 56 -21.64 8.85 -3.56
C ALA A 56 -22.18 9.98 -2.65
N GLY A 57 -23.46 9.99 -2.36
CA GLY A 57 -24.08 10.95 -1.42
C GLY A 57 -23.49 10.85 -0.01
N ALA A 58 -22.99 9.68 0.38
CA ALA A 58 -22.32 9.48 1.66
C ALA A 58 -20.96 10.21 1.78
N LEU A 59 -20.38 10.66 0.65
CA LEU A 59 -19.12 11.44 0.63
C LEU A 59 -19.37 12.96 0.60
N ARG A 60 -20.60 13.44 0.65
CA ARG A 60 -20.86 14.88 0.70
C ARG A 60 -20.30 15.50 1.97
N GLY A 61 -19.49 16.55 1.80
CA GLY A 61 -18.81 17.22 2.90
C GLY A 61 -17.60 16.47 3.44
N VAL A 62 -17.11 15.44 2.71
CA VAL A 62 -15.83 14.79 2.98
C VAL A 62 -14.72 15.64 2.36
N ASP A 63 -13.67 15.94 3.12
CA ASP A 63 -12.52 16.74 2.69
C ASP A 63 -11.47 15.91 1.93
N ALA A 64 -11.33 14.63 2.27
CA ALA A 64 -10.44 13.73 1.54
C ALA A 64 -10.90 12.26 1.63
N VAL A 65 -10.66 11.52 0.56
CA VAL A 65 -10.80 10.06 0.53
C VAL A 65 -9.43 9.42 0.48
N VAL A 66 -9.17 8.45 1.37
CA VAL A 66 -7.95 7.62 1.35
C VAL A 66 -8.33 6.20 1.00
N ASN A 67 -7.84 5.72 -0.14
CA ASN A 67 -8.04 4.35 -0.61
C ASN A 67 -6.81 3.48 -0.31
N LEU A 68 -6.95 2.55 0.62
CA LEU A 68 -5.92 1.56 1.00
C LEU A 68 -6.38 0.11 0.68
N CYS A 69 -7.31 -0.05 -0.26
CA CYS A 69 -7.81 -1.35 -0.64
C CYS A 69 -6.79 -2.16 -1.43
N GLY A 70 -6.72 -3.45 -1.16
CA GLY A 70 -5.88 -4.38 -1.89
C GLY A 70 -5.58 -5.64 -1.09
N VAL A 71 -5.63 -6.78 -1.75
CA VAL A 71 -5.19 -8.07 -1.18
C VAL A 71 -3.67 -8.06 -1.06
N ASN A 72 -3.14 -8.60 0.04
CA ASN A 72 -1.69 -8.67 0.24
C ASN A 72 -1.03 -9.58 -0.80
N VAL A 73 -0.05 -9.07 -1.54
CA VAL A 73 0.65 -9.79 -2.62
C VAL A 73 1.35 -11.06 -2.16
N ALA A 74 1.77 -11.12 -0.90
CA ALA A 74 2.44 -12.27 -0.28
C ALA A 74 1.48 -13.18 0.52
N GLN A 75 0.15 -13.06 0.32
CA GLN A 75 -0.84 -13.84 1.10
C GLN A 75 -0.88 -15.32 0.69
N LYS A 76 -0.71 -15.59 -0.58
CA LYS A 76 -0.78 -16.94 -1.16
C LYS A 76 0.34 -17.13 -2.19
N ARG A 77 0.66 -18.40 -2.49
CA ARG A 77 1.46 -18.76 -3.66
C ARG A 77 0.81 -18.23 -4.94
N TRP A 78 1.59 -17.63 -5.82
CA TRP A 78 1.03 -17.04 -7.03
C TRP A 78 0.56 -18.10 -8.04
N SER A 79 -0.63 -17.84 -8.57
CA SER A 79 -1.28 -18.56 -9.66
C SER A 79 -2.03 -17.53 -10.51
N GLY A 80 -2.48 -17.90 -11.69
CA GLY A 80 -3.31 -17.03 -12.53
C GLY A 80 -4.53 -16.49 -11.80
N ALA A 81 -5.24 -17.34 -11.05
CA ALA A 81 -6.41 -16.93 -10.25
C ALA A 81 -6.03 -15.93 -9.13
N PHE A 82 -4.87 -16.11 -8.48
CA PHE A 82 -4.43 -15.17 -7.46
C PHE A 82 -3.97 -13.84 -8.06
N LYS A 83 -3.29 -13.85 -9.20
CA LYS A 83 -2.97 -12.63 -9.96
C LYS A 83 -4.23 -11.85 -10.34
N GLN A 84 -5.30 -12.56 -10.77
CA GLN A 84 -6.59 -11.93 -11.03
C GLN A 84 -7.18 -11.31 -9.74
N SER A 85 -7.14 -12.00 -8.61
CA SER A 85 -7.58 -11.44 -7.33
C SER A 85 -6.78 -10.19 -6.91
N LEU A 86 -5.49 -10.13 -7.24
CA LEU A 86 -4.67 -8.94 -7.00
C LEU A 86 -5.16 -7.74 -7.83
N ARG A 87 -5.54 -7.98 -9.09
CA ARG A 87 -6.12 -6.96 -9.99
C ARG A 87 -7.50 -6.50 -9.48
N ASP A 88 -8.41 -7.45 -9.27
CA ASP A 88 -9.80 -7.17 -8.88
C ASP A 88 -9.88 -6.41 -7.55
N SER A 89 -9.00 -6.75 -6.60
CA SER A 89 -8.96 -6.08 -5.30
C SER A 89 -8.43 -4.64 -5.32
N ARG A 90 -7.90 -4.18 -6.45
CA ARG A 90 -7.30 -2.84 -6.61
C ARG A 90 -8.03 -1.99 -7.62
N ILE A 91 -8.15 -2.47 -8.85
CA ILE A 91 -8.64 -1.69 -9.99
C ILE A 91 -10.11 -1.34 -9.78
N GLY A 92 -11.00 -2.34 -9.66
CA GLY A 92 -12.43 -2.11 -9.47
C GLY A 92 -12.75 -1.22 -8.26
N PRO A 93 -12.25 -1.54 -7.05
CA PRO A 93 -12.44 -0.68 -5.88
C PRO A 93 -11.97 0.77 -6.09
N THR A 94 -10.84 0.98 -6.78
CA THR A 94 -10.33 2.32 -7.06
C THR A 94 -11.23 3.07 -8.04
N GLU A 95 -11.69 2.43 -9.11
CA GLU A 95 -12.63 3.04 -10.06
C GLU A 95 -13.94 3.47 -9.39
N VAL A 96 -14.52 2.60 -8.53
CA VAL A 96 -15.76 2.91 -7.79
C VAL A 96 -15.55 4.14 -6.91
N LEU A 97 -14.46 4.17 -6.13
CA LEU A 97 -14.17 5.31 -5.26
C LEU A 97 -13.83 6.58 -6.05
N ALA A 98 -13.07 6.49 -7.15
CA ALA A 98 -12.73 7.63 -7.97
C ALA A 98 -13.97 8.29 -8.61
N ARG A 99 -14.95 7.48 -9.06
CA ARG A 99 -16.25 7.98 -9.53
C ARG A 99 -17.04 8.62 -8.40
N ALA A 100 -17.12 7.99 -7.24
CA ALA A 100 -17.83 8.55 -6.09
C ALA A 100 -17.22 9.86 -5.59
N VAL A 101 -15.87 9.97 -5.61
CA VAL A 101 -15.14 11.23 -5.34
C VAL A 101 -15.54 12.31 -6.31
N ALA A 102 -15.58 11.99 -7.62
CA ALA A 102 -16.00 12.90 -8.68
C ALA A 102 -17.47 13.36 -8.49
N ASP A 103 -18.39 12.42 -8.29
CA ASP A 103 -19.83 12.67 -8.17
C ASP A 103 -20.18 13.48 -6.90
N ALA A 104 -19.45 13.25 -5.81
CA ALA A 104 -19.64 13.99 -4.56
C ALA A 104 -18.88 15.32 -4.48
N GLY A 105 -17.98 15.60 -5.43
CA GLY A 105 -17.13 16.80 -5.43
C GLY A 105 -16.09 16.81 -4.31
N VAL A 106 -15.59 15.64 -3.90
CA VAL A 106 -14.53 15.55 -2.88
C VAL A 106 -13.23 16.14 -3.43
N PRO A 107 -12.57 17.08 -2.75
CA PRO A 107 -11.41 17.77 -3.31
C PRO A 107 -10.15 16.94 -3.40
N VAL A 108 -9.99 15.88 -2.58
CA VAL A 108 -8.73 15.11 -2.47
C VAL A 108 -8.99 13.61 -2.51
N LEU A 109 -8.24 12.91 -3.37
CA LEU A 109 -8.14 11.45 -3.36
C LEU A 109 -6.67 11.04 -3.15
N VAL A 110 -6.37 10.38 -2.02
CA VAL A 110 -5.09 9.72 -1.80
C VAL A 110 -5.26 8.23 -2.05
N ASN A 111 -4.69 7.74 -3.15
CA ASN A 111 -4.81 6.34 -3.56
C ASN A 111 -3.52 5.57 -3.29
N ALA A 112 -3.63 4.40 -2.68
CA ALA A 112 -2.49 3.51 -2.54
C ALA A 112 -1.96 3.10 -3.92
N SER A 113 -0.65 3.02 -4.03
CA SER A 113 0.12 2.50 -5.14
C SER A 113 1.33 1.75 -4.56
N ALA A 114 2.29 1.35 -5.37
CA ALA A 114 3.45 0.60 -4.91
C ALA A 114 4.72 0.91 -5.72
N VAL A 115 5.89 0.82 -5.09
CA VAL A 115 7.20 0.89 -5.78
C VAL A 115 7.37 -0.25 -6.81
N GLY A 116 6.53 -1.27 -6.78
CA GLY A 116 6.43 -2.29 -7.82
C GLY A 116 6.15 -1.73 -9.22
N TYR A 117 5.70 -0.47 -9.32
CA TYR A 117 5.59 0.30 -10.55
C TYR A 117 6.88 0.26 -11.39
N TYR A 118 8.04 0.39 -10.73
CA TYR A 118 9.32 0.47 -11.41
C TYR A 118 9.87 -0.88 -11.88
N GLY A 119 9.38 -2.01 -11.31
CA GLY A 119 9.98 -3.32 -11.55
C GLY A 119 11.36 -3.44 -10.91
N ASP A 120 12.22 -4.29 -11.49
CA ASP A 120 13.61 -4.45 -11.02
C ASP A 120 14.51 -3.40 -11.69
N THR A 121 14.99 -2.44 -10.91
CA THR A 121 15.93 -1.40 -11.34
C THR A 121 17.38 -1.73 -10.96
N GLY A 122 17.60 -2.91 -10.39
CA GLY A 122 18.92 -3.29 -9.85
C GLY A 122 19.38 -2.35 -8.75
N ALA A 123 20.60 -1.81 -8.89
CA ALA A 123 21.17 -0.85 -7.95
C ALA A 123 20.94 0.62 -8.38
N THR A 124 20.20 0.86 -9.44
CA THR A 124 19.95 2.22 -9.95
C THR A 124 18.83 2.88 -9.16
N PRO A 125 19.08 3.98 -8.44
CA PRO A 125 18.03 4.76 -7.81
C PRO A 125 17.10 5.36 -8.87
N VAL A 126 15.81 5.37 -8.60
CA VAL A 126 14.80 5.98 -9.47
C VAL A 126 13.88 6.89 -8.66
N ASP A 127 13.38 7.92 -9.31
CA ASP A 127 12.37 8.83 -8.79
C ASP A 127 11.02 8.63 -9.51
N GLU A 128 10.05 9.48 -9.22
CA GLU A 128 8.69 9.37 -9.75
C GLU A 128 8.60 9.60 -11.27
N SER A 129 9.61 10.21 -11.88
CA SER A 129 9.68 10.43 -13.34
C SER A 129 10.12 9.19 -14.13
N ALA A 130 10.64 8.16 -13.45
CA ALA A 130 11.10 6.95 -14.10
C ALA A 130 9.93 6.17 -14.73
N PRO A 131 10.15 5.55 -15.90
CA PRO A 131 9.12 4.78 -16.58
C PRO A 131 8.76 3.51 -15.78
N PRO A 132 7.55 2.92 -16.04
CA PRO A 132 7.17 1.66 -15.42
C PRO A 132 8.03 0.51 -15.91
N GLY A 133 8.21 -0.48 -15.04
CA GLY A 133 8.78 -1.78 -15.40
C GLY A 133 7.84 -2.60 -16.29
N THR A 134 8.30 -3.79 -16.68
CA THR A 134 7.57 -4.66 -17.63
C THR A 134 7.00 -5.93 -17.00
N ASN A 135 7.27 -6.18 -15.71
CA ASN A 135 6.79 -7.34 -14.98
C ASN A 135 5.29 -7.22 -14.61
N PHE A 136 4.73 -8.24 -13.98
CA PHE A 136 3.30 -8.25 -13.64
C PHE A 136 2.95 -7.16 -12.62
N LEU A 137 3.77 -6.96 -11.58
CA LEU A 137 3.49 -5.93 -10.55
C LEU A 137 3.55 -4.52 -11.14
N ALA A 138 4.47 -4.25 -12.05
CA ALA A 138 4.55 -2.95 -12.70
C ALA A 138 3.28 -2.66 -13.52
N ARG A 139 2.85 -3.61 -14.37
CA ARG A 139 1.60 -3.46 -15.14
C ARG A 139 0.37 -3.33 -14.25
N LEU A 140 0.29 -4.14 -13.18
CA LEU A 140 -0.79 -4.03 -12.21
C LEU A 140 -0.84 -2.63 -11.58
N THR A 141 0.33 -2.07 -11.23
CA THR A 141 0.41 -0.76 -10.59
C THR A 141 0.04 0.36 -11.54
N VAL A 142 0.44 0.28 -12.83
CA VAL A 142 -0.02 1.23 -13.88
C VAL A 142 -1.54 1.22 -13.97
N ASP A 143 -2.16 0.04 -14.18
CA ASP A 143 -3.61 -0.08 -14.27
C ASP A 143 -4.33 0.43 -13.00
N TRP A 144 -3.69 0.25 -11.84
CA TRP A 144 -4.22 0.73 -10.56
C TRP A 144 -4.16 2.25 -10.43
N GLU A 145 -3.06 2.87 -10.85
CA GLU A 145 -2.93 4.34 -10.88
C GLU A 145 -3.91 4.95 -11.90
N ASP A 146 -4.04 4.35 -13.09
CA ASP A 146 -4.97 4.79 -14.13
C ASP A 146 -6.44 4.74 -13.69
N ALA A 147 -6.81 3.81 -12.81
CA ALA A 147 -8.15 3.69 -12.25
C ALA A 147 -8.59 4.92 -11.42
N THR A 148 -7.67 5.82 -11.06
CA THR A 148 -7.98 7.09 -10.38
C THR A 148 -8.47 8.20 -11.32
N ALA A 149 -8.36 8.02 -12.63
CA ALA A 149 -8.64 9.03 -13.65
C ALA A 149 -10.00 9.74 -13.50
N PRO A 150 -11.12 9.06 -13.15
CA PRO A 150 -12.40 9.74 -12.97
C PRO A 150 -12.35 10.88 -11.95
N ALA A 151 -11.65 10.71 -10.83
CA ALA A 151 -11.51 11.75 -9.81
C ALA A 151 -10.70 12.95 -10.34
N ALA A 152 -9.54 12.68 -10.98
CA ALA A 152 -8.68 13.73 -11.53
C ALA A 152 -9.37 14.54 -12.64
N GLN A 153 -10.12 13.88 -13.53
CA GLN A 153 -10.84 14.52 -14.63
C GLN A 153 -11.97 15.46 -14.14
N ASN A 154 -12.48 15.21 -12.93
CA ASN A 154 -13.51 16.05 -12.31
C ASN A 154 -12.94 17.04 -11.29
N GLY A 155 -11.62 17.30 -11.32
CA GLY A 155 -10.97 18.36 -10.57
C GLY A 155 -10.52 18.00 -9.16
N ALA A 156 -10.64 16.73 -8.72
CA ALA A 156 -10.04 16.30 -7.48
C ALA A 156 -8.51 16.25 -7.61
N ARG A 157 -7.81 16.69 -6.57
CA ARG A 157 -6.37 16.47 -6.43
C ARG A 157 -6.12 15.01 -6.09
N VAL A 158 -5.45 14.29 -6.98
CA VAL A 158 -5.13 12.87 -6.80
C VAL A 158 -3.67 12.70 -6.44
N VAL A 159 -3.38 11.95 -5.37
CA VAL A 159 -2.03 11.54 -4.97
C VAL A 159 -1.95 10.01 -5.00
N GLN A 160 -1.05 9.46 -5.82
CA GLN A 160 -0.81 8.02 -5.90
C GLN A 160 0.44 7.68 -5.08
N THR A 161 0.24 6.98 -3.96
CA THR A 161 1.33 6.71 -3.02
C THR A 161 2.08 5.43 -3.37
N ARG A 162 3.18 5.55 -4.14
CA ARG A 162 4.07 4.42 -4.48
C ARG A 162 4.83 3.95 -3.25
N THR A 163 4.15 3.13 -2.47
CA THR A 163 4.61 2.68 -1.15
C THR A 163 5.60 1.54 -1.28
N GLY A 164 6.74 1.65 -0.57
CA GLY A 164 7.69 0.58 -0.35
C GLY A 164 7.20 -0.46 0.66
N LEU A 165 8.11 -1.30 1.14
CA LEU A 165 7.80 -2.30 2.17
C LEU A 165 7.55 -1.60 3.51
N VAL A 166 6.31 -1.63 3.99
CA VAL A 166 5.96 -1.03 5.28
C VAL A 166 6.44 -1.90 6.43
N MET A 167 7.36 -1.36 7.23
CA MET A 167 7.95 -2.01 8.39
C MET A 167 7.15 -1.65 9.65
N ALA A 168 6.50 -2.64 10.24
CA ALA A 168 5.76 -2.51 11.48
C ALA A 168 6.24 -3.53 12.52
N PRO A 169 6.30 -3.17 13.82
CA PRO A 169 6.71 -4.10 14.89
C PRO A 169 5.83 -5.36 14.96
N SER A 170 4.55 -5.21 14.64
CA SER A 170 3.56 -6.29 14.55
C SER A 170 2.81 -6.18 13.21
N GLY A 171 2.66 -7.30 12.53
CA GLY A 171 2.00 -7.35 11.23
C GLY A 171 2.95 -7.12 10.04
N GLY A 172 2.40 -7.13 8.83
CA GLY A 172 3.17 -6.99 7.60
C GLY A 172 4.26 -8.04 7.42
N MET A 173 5.35 -7.67 6.76
CA MET A 173 6.49 -8.55 6.52
C MET A 173 7.24 -8.88 7.83
N LEU A 174 7.51 -7.88 8.68
CA LEU A 174 8.23 -8.10 9.94
C LEU A 174 7.48 -9.01 10.89
N GLY A 175 6.14 -8.91 10.97
CA GLY A 175 5.33 -9.79 11.81
C GLY A 175 5.47 -11.28 11.42
N ARG A 176 5.74 -11.57 10.15
CA ARG A 176 5.98 -12.94 9.65
C ARG A 176 7.43 -13.38 9.82
N LEU A 177 8.39 -12.49 9.63
CA LEU A 177 9.82 -12.82 9.68
C LEU A 177 10.36 -12.88 11.11
N LYS A 178 9.94 -11.99 11.99
CA LYS A 178 10.44 -11.90 13.38
C LYS A 178 10.41 -13.23 14.13
N PRO A 179 9.33 -14.05 14.11
CA PRO A 179 9.35 -15.36 14.76
C PRO A 179 10.41 -16.30 14.22
N LEU A 180 10.59 -16.35 12.90
CA LEU A 180 11.60 -17.19 12.26
C LEU A 180 13.03 -16.76 12.66
N PHE A 181 13.29 -15.46 12.60
CA PHE A 181 14.59 -14.91 13.00
C PHE A 181 14.86 -15.13 14.49
N SER A 182 13.86 -14.99 15.36
CA SER A 182 13.99 -15.25 16.81
C SER A 182 14.36 -16.70 17.12
N LEU A 183 13.95 -17.65 16.27
CA LEU A 183 14.32 -19.07 16.35
C LEU A 183 15.70 -19.38 15.69
N GLY A 184 16.42 -18.37 15.18
CA GLY A 184 17.68 -18.57 14.48
C GLY A 184 17.52 -19.10 13.04
N LEU A 185 16.32 -19.08 12.49
CA LEU A 185 15.99 -19.51 11.13
C LEU A 185 16.02 -18.35 10.12
N GLY A 186 16.57 -17.19 10.52
CA GLY A 186 16.76 -16.05 9.63
C GLY A 186 17.68 -16.38 8.48
N ALA A 187 17.23 -16.18 7.24
CA ALA A 187 17.97 -16.57 6.05
C ALA A 187 17.96 -15.47 4.99
N ARG A 188 19.08 -15.33 4.30
CA ARG A 188 19.21 -14.52 3.09
C ARG A 188 18.48 -15.21 1.94
N LEU A 189 17.76 -14.44 1.13
CA LEU A 189 17.02 -14.95 -0.02
C LEU A 189 17.89 -14.87 -1.29
N GLY A 190 18.10 -15.98 -1.96
CA GLY A 190 18.91 -16.06 -3.17
C GLY A 190 20.32 -15.52 -2.96
N ASN A 191 20.79 -14.66 -3.87
CA ASN A 191 22.10 -14.01 -3.76
C ASN A 191 22.10 -12.82 -2.78
N GLY A 192 20.94 -12.36 -2.33
CA GLY A 192 20.78 -11.27 -1.37
C GLY A 192 21.04 -9.87 -1.93
N ARG A 193 21.18 -9.72 -3.26
CA ARG A 193 21.50 -8.43 -3.90
C ARG A 193 20.27 -7.60 -4.27
N GLN A 194 19.06 -8.21 -4.23
CA GLN A 194 17.83 -7.50 -4.50
C GLN A 194 17.61 -6.40 -3.46
N TYR A 195 17.26 -5.20 -3.95
CA TYR A 195 17.01 -4.06 -3.09
C TYR A 195 15.60 -4.08 -2.52
N LEU A 196 15.48 -3.61 -1.30
CA LEU A 196 14.23 -3.42 -0.58
C LEU A 196 14.09 -1.92 -0.31
N SER A 197 13.18 -1.28 -1.03
CA SER A 197 12.69 0.05 -0.67
C SER A 197 11.70 -0.10 0.47
N TRP A 198 11.96 0.50 1.60
CA TRP A 198 11.15 0.33 2.81
C TRP A 198 10.76 1.67 3.44
N ILE A 199 9.73 1.65 4.26
CA ILE A 199 9.27 2.78 5.06
C ILE A 199 8.80 2.26 6.41
N SER A 200 8.99 3.02 7.50
CA SER A 200 8.38 2.68 8.78
C SER A 200 6.86 2.89 8.72
N LEU A 201 6.08 2.15 9.51
CA LEU A 201 4.64 2.39 9.60
C LEU A 201 4.35 3.81 10.09
N GLU A 202 5.17 4.33 11.01
CA GLU A 202 5.03 5.69 11.52
C GLU A 202 5.21 6.74 10.41
N ASP A 203 6.27 6.63 9.62
CA ASP A 203 6.51 7.55 8.51
C ASP A 203 5.49 7.37 7.37
N GLN A 204 5.01 6.14 7.14
CA GLN A 204 3.91 5.89 6.21
C GLN A 204 2.65 6.68 6.61
N ILE A 205 2.32 6.70 7.90
CA ILE A 205 1.16 7.46 8.40
C ILE A 205 1.43 8.97 8.31
N ARG A 206 2.61 9.44 8.69
CA ARG A 206 2.99 10.85 8.53
C ARG A 206 2.93 11.30 7.07
N ALA A 207 3.42 10.48 6.14
CA ALA A 207 3.38 10.76 4.71
C ALA A 207 1.94 10.80 4.17
N LEU A 208 1.04 9.92 4.63
CA LEU A 208 -0.38 9.98 4.28
C LEU A 208 -1.04 11.28 4.79
N LEU A 209 -0.81 11.65 6.05
CA LEU A 209 -1.32 12.91 6.61
C LEU A 209 -0.76 14.12 5.86
N PHE A 210 0.52 14.09 5.49
CA PHE A 210 1.16 15.11 4.66
C PHE A 210 0.50 15.20 3.29
N ALA A 211 0.29 14.07 2.60
CA ALA A 211 -0.34 14.04 1.28
C ALA A 211 -1.78 14.57 1.28
N ILE A 212 -2.53 14.36 2.37
CA ILE A 212 -3.86 14.94 2.51
C ILE A 212 -3.78 16.47 2.67
N ALA A 213 -2.84 16.96 3.48
CA ALA A 213 -2.78 18.34 3.95
C ALA A 213 -2.11 19.34 2.97
N HIS A 214 -1.28 18.88 2.03
CA HIS A 214 -0.47 19.75 1.15
C HIS A 214 -1.06 19.81 -0.25
N ASP A 215 -1.63 20.97 -0.59
CA ASP A 215 -2.40 21.17 -1.82
C ASP A 215 -1.55 21.13 -3.09
N GLU A 216 -0.26 21.43 -2.98
CA GLU A 216 0.70 21.38 -4.09
C GLU A 216 1.13 19.95 -4.46
N LEU A 217 0.88 18.95 -3.59
CA LEU A 217 1.27 17.58 -3.84
C LEU A 217 0.21 16.84 -4.67
N ALA A 218 0.53 16.48 -5.90
CA ALA A 218 -0.34 15.75 -6.82
C ALA A 218 0.44 14.74 -7.67
N GLY A 219 -0.24 13.74 -8.19
CA GLY A 219 0.36 12.68 -9.00
C GLY A 219 1.06 11.60 -8.16
N PRO A 220 1.99 10.84 -8.78
CA PRO A 220 2.72 9.78 -8.07
C PRO A 220 3.74 10.36 -7.10
N VAL A 221 3.86 9.71 -5.93
CA VAL A 221 4.82 10.09 -4.88
C VAL A 221 5.39 8.83 -4.24
N ASN A 222 6.70 8.74 -4.15
CA ASN A 222 7.40 7.61 -3.52
C ASN A 222 7.32 7.69 -2.00
N PHE A 223 6.60 6.75 -1.40
CA PHE A 223 6.52 6.60 0.05
C PHE A 223 7.55 5.56 0.49
N THR A 224 8.81 6.01 0.58
CA THR A 224 9.97 5.19 0.95
C THR A 224 10.87 5.93 1.91
N GLY A 225 11.62 5.20 2.73
CA GLY A 225 12.73 5.76 3.48
C GLY A 225 13.90 6.14 2.54
N PRO A 226 14.80 7.00 3.00
CA PRO A 226 15.87 7.58 2.16
C PRO A 226 16.99 6.59 1.81
N ALA A 227 17.03 5.43 2.45
CA ALA A 227 18.10 4.43 2.31
C ALA A 227 17.53 3.04 2.02
N PRO A 228 17.31 2.69 0.75
CA PRO A 228 16.99 1.32 0.38
C PRO A 228 18.17 0.40 0.75
N VAL A 229 17.88 -0.82 1.14
CA VAL A 229 18.88 -1.80 1.57
C VAL A 229 18.79 -3.07 0.73
N THR A 230 19.89 -3.80 0.58
CA THR A 230 19.85 -5.12 -0.02
C THR A 230 19.19 -6.13 0.93
N ASN A 231 18.67 -7.24 0.40
CA ASN A 231 18.15 -8.33 1.23
C ASN A 231 19.21 -8.88 2.20
N ALA A 232 20.47 -8.92 1.80
CA ALA A 232 21.57 -9.35 2.67
C ALA A 232 21.77 -8.42 3.87
N GLU A 233 21.75 -7.10 3.63
CA GLU A 233 21.85 -6.08 4.69
C GLU A 233 20.65 -6.12 5.62
N PHE A 234 19.43 -6.18 5.06
CA PHE A 234 18.20 -6.35 5.82
C PHE A 234 18.23 -7.59 6.72
N THR A 235 18.62 -8.74 6.14
CA THR A 235 18.73 -10.01 6.88
C THR A 235 19.72 -9.88 8.05
N THR A 236 20.88 -9.28 7.82
CA THR A 236 21.88 -9.04 8.85
C THR A 236 21.37 -8.11 9.93
N ALA A 237 20.72 -7.00 9.56
CA ALA A 237 20.18 -6.03 10.49
C ALA A 237 19.07 -6.63 11.38
N LEU A 238 18.14 -7.38 10.78
CA LEU A 238 17.08 -8.05 11.53
C LEU A 238 17.63 -9.12 12.48
N GLY A 239 18.63 -9.90 12.04
CA GLY A 239 19.31 -10.87 12.90
C GLY A 239 19.96 -10.23 14.12
N ARG A 240 20.66 -9.12 13.92
CA ARG A 240 21.25 -8.33 15.04
C ARG A 240 20.17 -7.82 16.00
N THR A 241 19.06 -7.31 15.48
CA THR A 241 17.95 -6.80 16.31
C THR A 241 17.35 -7.87 17.22
N VAL A 242 17.29 -9.12 16.77
CA VAL A 242 16.76 -10.24 17.57
C VAL A 242 17.87 -11.07 18.25
N ASN A 243 19.15 -10.63 18.19
CA ASN A 243 20.30 -11.32 18.74
C ASN A 243 20.45 -12.78 18.26
N ARG A 244 20.30 -13.00 16.95
CA ARG A 244 20.43 -14.32 16.32
C ARG A 244 21.33 -14.28 15.08
N PRO A 245 22.11 -15.33 14.83
CA PRO A 245 22.89 -15.45 13.60
C PRO A 245 21.97 -15.60 12.38
N THR A 246 22.46 -15.15 11.21
CA THR A 246 21.76 -15.21 9.92
C THR A 246 22.65 -15.82 8.85
N ALA A 247 23.27 -16.95 9.18
CA ALA A 247 24.17 -17.67 8.27
C ALA A 247 23.45 -18.49 7.18
N LEU A 248 22.15 -18.68 7.32
CA LEU A 248 21.36 -19.47 6.39
C LEU A 248 21.09 -18.70 5.08
N MET A 249 20.90 -19.48 4.01
CA MET A 249 20.48 -18.99 2.69
C MET A 249 19.37 -19.88 2.15
N VAL A 250 18.33 -19.25 1.62
CA VAL A 250 17.27 -19.95 0.88
C VAL A 250 17.56 -19.78 -0.61
N PRO A 251 17.89 -20.87 -1.34
CA PRO A 251 18.18 -20.77 -2.78
C PRO A 251 16.93 -20.41 -3.59
N GLY A 252 17.14 -19.73 -4.75
CA GLY A 252 16.04 -19.22 -5.58
C GLY A 252 15.05 -20.28 -6.03
N PHE A 253 15.50 -21.53 -6.31
CA PHE A 253 14.59 -22.60 -6.68
C PHE A 253 13.63 -22.98 -5.54
N ALA A 254 14.09 -22.94 -4.28
CA ALA A 254 13.23 -23.20 -3.12
C ALA A 254 12.24 -22.07 -2.91
N LEU A 255 12.62 -20.80 -3.16
CA LEU A 255 11.70 -19.66 -3.14
C LEU A 255 10.60 -19.82 -4.19
N ARG A 256 10.93 -20.22 -5.42
CA ARG A 256 9.95 -20.48 -6.48
C ARG A 256 8.98 -21.61 -6.12
N THR A 257 9.44 -22.63 -5.42
CA THR A 257 8.56 -23.71 -4.97
C THR A 257 7.51 -23.21 -3.98
N VAL A 258 7.88 -22.31 -3.06
CA VAL A 258 7.01 -21.79 -2.02
C VAL A 258 6.15 -20.63 -2.51
N LEU A 259 6.76 -19.65 -3.18
CA LEU A 259 6.13 -18.37 -3.55
C LEU A 259 5.56 -18.38 -4.97
N GLY A 260 5.93 -19.38 -5.80
CA GLY A 260 5.56 -19.40 -7.21
C GLY A 260 6.25 -18.27 -7.97
N GLU A 261 5.56 -17.71 -8.95
CA GLU A 261 6.06 -16.62 -9.80
C GLU A 261 6.39 -15.33 -9.01
N PHE A 262 5.86 -15.17 -7.79
CA PHE A 262 6.22 -14.02 -6.94
C PHE A 262 7.72 -13.96 -6.62
N ALA A 263 8.40 -15.09 -6.60
CA ALA A 263 9.85 -15.14 -6.39
C ALA A 263 10.68 -14.48 -7.51
N ASP A 264 10.06 -14.21 -8.65
CA ASP A 264 10.70 -13.62 -9.84
C ASP A 264 10.31 -12.14 -10.04
N GLU A 265 9.44 -11.58 -9.19
CA GLU A 265 8.93 -10.21 -9.32
C GLU A 265 9.72 -9.17 -8.50
N GLY A 266 10.63 -9.60 -7.62
CA GLY A 266 11.42 -8.69 -6.80
C GLY A 266 12.78 -9.24 -6.40
#